data_52de19f6151b44feb95e3f63d6b4aabd
#
_entry.id   52de19f6151b44feb95e3f63d6b4aabd
#
_cell.length_a   1.000
_cell.length_b   1.000
_cell.length_c   1.000
_cell.angle_alpha   90.00
_cell.angle_beta   90.00
_cell.angle_gamma   90.00
#
_symmetry.space_group_name_H-M   'P 1'
#
loop_
_entity.id
_entity.type
_entity.pdbx_description
1 polymer ?
#
loop_
_entity_poly.entity_id
_entity_poly.type
_entity_poly.pdbx_seq_one_letter_code
_entity_poly.pdbx_strand_id
1 'polypeptide(L)'
;MAKKQILLNAFNMNCVGHINHGLWTHPRDTSTQYKTLDYWTDLARLLERGLFDGLFLADIVGVYDVYQDSADLTLRESIQLPVNDPLLTVSAMAAATRHLGFGVTVNLTYEAPYLLARRFSTLDHLTNGRIGWNIVTGYLESAARAMGLSEQIAHDERYDRADEFLEVAYKLWEGSWDDKAVRADRAARVYADPEAVRRIDHEGKYYKVQGYHLSEPSRQRTPVLYQAGSSGRGQAFAARHAECVFVSSQTKEGLRKLVASVRESVAKEGRDPRDIKFFMGVTAVVGKTEAEAREKHAEYLRYASPEAGLAHYASSTGIDFSQYKNDEPIRYVKNNAIESAVKNLTVARTDRTVNDLLADMALGGRYPALVGSGAQVAEELASWVEETDIDGFNLARTVTPECYSDFIDLVVPELQERGVFKSSYVEGTLREKLFGVGRSRLPLELSLIHISEPTRRRG
;
A
#
# COMPACT_ATOMS: atom_id res chain seq x y z
N MET A 1 -26.38 -6.15 -16.53
CA MET A 1 -25.47 -6.57 -15.45
C MET A 1 -25.26 -5.38 -14.52
N ALA A 2 -25.11 -5.59 -13.22
CA ALA A 2 -24.77 -4.50 -12.30
C ALA A 2 -23.38 -3.95 -12.66
N LYS A 3 -23.22 -2.63 -12.63
CA LYS A 3 -21.92 -1.98 -12.88
C LYS A 3 -20.93 -2.35 -11.77
N LYS A 4 -19.65 -2.52 -12.14
CA LYS A 4 -18.58 -2.75 -11.17
C LYS A 4 -18.45 -1.52 -10.26
N GLN A 5 -18.43 -1.74 -8.94
CA GLN A 5 -18.26 -0.66 -7.97
C GLN A 5 -16.79 -0.30 -7.84
N ILE A 6 -16.51 0.98 -7.82
CA ILE A 6 -15.16 1.52 -7.64
C ILE A 6 -14.80 1.51 -6.16
N LEU A 7 -13.64 0.96 -5.83
CA LEU A 7 -13.04 1.04 -4.50
C LEU A 7 -12.10 2.25 -4.43
N LEU A 8 -12.11 2.98 -3.32
CA LEU A 8 -11.26 4.15 -3.15
C LEU A 8 -10.44 4.07 -1.86
N ASN A 9 -9.12 4.18 -2.00
CA ASN A 9 -8.22 4.45 -0.90
C ASN A 9 -7.61 5.84 -1.07
N ALA A 10 -7.45 6.58 0.02
CA ALA A 10 -6.54 7.70 0.07
C ALA A 10 -5.12 7.18 0.23
N PHE A 11 -4.20 7.65 -0.60
CA PHE A 11 -2.80 7.26 -0.55
C PHE A 11 -1.96 8.33 0.12
N ASN A 12 -1.44 8.02 1.29
CA ASN A 12 -0.72 8.97 2.13
C ASN A 12 0.50 8.30 2.79
N MET A 13 1.26 9.06 3.54
CA MET A 13 2.42 8.60 4.30
C MET A 13 2.59 9.46 5.55
N ASN A 14 3.13 8.90 6.62
CA ASN A 14 3.32 9.62 7.88
C ASN A 14 4.56 10.54 7.82
N CYS A 15 4.55 11.48 6.87
CA CYS A 15 5.61 12.44 6.58
C CYS A 15 5.04 13.70 5.92
N VAL A 16 5.89 14.69 5.71
CA VAL A 16 5.52 15.95 5.02
C VAL A 16 5.37 15.73 3.52
N GLY A 17 6.43 15.39 2.80
CA GLY A 17 6.40 15.19 1.34
C GLY A 17 6.10 13.75 0.95
N HIS A 18 5.14 13.54 0.03
CA HIS A 18 4.80 12.19 -0.46
C HIS A 18 4.34 12.26 -1.92
N ILE A 19 5.03 11.56 -2.82
CA ILE A 19 4.78 11.47 -4.29
C ILE A 19 4.85 12.83 -4.98
N ASN A 20 3.92 13.74 -4.70
CA ASN A 20 3.87 15.10 -5.27
C ASN A 20 4.73 16.06 -4.44
N HIS A 21 6.05 15.99 -4.64
CA HIS A 21 7.01 16.73 -3.83
C HIS A 21 6.93 18.24 -4.06
N GLY A 22 7.31 19.01 -3.03
CA GLY A 22 7.29 20.47 -3.03
C GLY A 22 5.97 21.09 -2.58
N LEU A 23 4.85 20.41 -2.74
CA LEU A 23 3.51 20.94 -2.43
C LEU A 23 3.29 21.29 -0.95
N TRP A 24 4.14 20.81 -0.04
CA TRP A 24 4.12 21.19 1.36
C TRP A 24 4.41 22.68 1.59
N THR A 25 5.00 23.36 0.61
CA THR A 25 5.25 24.82 0.63
C THR A 25 4.03 25.63 0.22
N HIS A 26 2.99 24.98 -0.28
CA HIS A 26 1.74 25.64 -0.67
C HIS A 26 1.02 26.19 0.58
N PRO A 27 0.53 27.46 0.58
CA PRO A 27 -0.03 28.09 1.79
C PRO A 27 -1.28 27.40 2.37
N ARG A 28 -2.00 26.63 1.58
CA ARG A 28 -3.17 25.85 2.05
C ARG A 28 -2.82 24.42 2.47
N ASP A 29 -1.58 23.98 2.29
CA ASP A 29 -1.16 22.63 2.70
C ASP A 29 -0.93 22.55 4.20
N THR A 30 -1.41 21.48 4.83
CA THR A 30 -1.27 21.24 6.26
C THR A 30 -0.41 20.02 6.59
N SER A 31 0.29 19.45 5.60
CA SER A 31 1.08 18.23 5.78
C SER A 31 2.20 18.35 6.82
N THR A 32 2.68 19.57 7.10
CA THR A 32 3.64 19.83 8.18
C THR A 32 3.11 19.52 9.58
N GLN A 33 1.78 19.32 9.73
CA GLN A 33 1.13 18.91 10.97
C GLN A 33 1.06 17.39 11.16
N TYR A 34 1.63 16.59 10.26
CA TYR A 34 1.60 15.12 10.26
C TYR A 34 1.96 14.46 11.59
N LYS A 35 2.64 15.14 12.47
CA LYS A 35 3.07 14.69 13.82
C LYS A 35 2.04 14.93 14.93
N THR A 36 0.82 15.38 14.60
CA THR A 36 -0.27 15.59 15.57
C THR A 36 -1.40 14.58 15.37
N LEU A 37 -2.06 14.16 16.43
CA LEU A 37 -3.20 13.26 16.33
C LEU A 37 -4.39 13.91 15.60
N ASP A 38 -4.61 15.20 15.81
CA ASP A 38 -5.72 15.92 15.18
C ASP A 38 -5.61 15.86 13.64
N TYR A 39 -4.40 16.04 13.08
CA TYR A 39 -4.19 15.90 11.63
C TYR A 39 -4.69 14.55 11.11
N TRP A 40 -4.35 13.46 11.78
CA TRP A 40 -4.72 12.11 11.35
C TRP A 40 -6.20 11.79 11.61
N THR A 41 -6.73 12.18 12.76
CA THR A 41 -8.15 11.91 13.08
C THR A 41 -9.10 12.74 12.23
N ASP A 42 -8.74 13.97 11.89
CA ASP A 42 -9.56 14.83 11.03
C ASP A 42 -9.51 14.33 9.57
N LEU A 43 -8.32 13.91 9.09
CA LEU A 43 -8.20 13.25 7.79
C LEU A 43 -9.05 11.98 7.74
N ALA A 44 -8.99 11.12 8.76
CA ALA A 44 -9.79 9.90 8.80
C ALA A 44 -11.29 10.17 8.77
N ARG A 45 -11.78 11.15 9.52
CA ARG A 45 -13.19 11.59 9.48
C ARG A 45 -13.59 12.12 8.11
N LEU A 46 -12.72 12.93 7.49
CA LEU A 46 -12.94 13.46 6.15
C LEU A 46 -13.10 12.34 5.12
N LEU A 47 -12.18 11.36 5.14
CA LEU A 47 -12.22 10.22 4.22
C LEU A 47 -13.43 9.32 4.46
N GLU A 48 -13.82 9.11 5.72
CA GLU A 48 -15.03 8.34 6.05
C GLU A 48 -16.30 9.07 5.56
N ARG A 49 -16.39 10.41 5.71
CA ARG A 49 -17.45 11.22 5.10
C ARG A 49 -17.56 11.02 3.59
N GLY A 50 -16.42 10.88 2.91
CA GLY A 50 -16.34 10.63 1.49
C GLY A 50 -16.52 9.16 1.09
N LEU A 51 -16.87 8.28 2.01
CA LEU A 51 -17.08 6.85 1.78
C LEU A 51 -15.84 6.11 1.21
N PHE A 52 -14.65 6.56 1.53
CA PHE A 52 -13.43 5.85 1.15
C PHE A 52 -13.38 4.46 1.80
N ASP A 53 -12.90 3.46 1.07
CA ASP A 53 -12.71 2.10 1.60
C ASP A 53 -11.58 2.03 2.59
N GLY A 54 -10.54 2.82 2.36
CA GLY A 54 -9.40 2.87 3.28
C GLY A 54 -8.52 4.10 3.14
N LEU A 55 -7.70 4.28 4.17
CA LEU A 55 -6.47 5.08 4.13
C LEU A 55 -5.30 4.11 3.96
N PHE A 56 -4.64 4.19 2.80
CA PHE A 56 -3.46 3.40 2.50
C PHE A 56 -2.22 4.22 2.86
N LEU A 57 -1.51 3.77 3.89
CA LEU A 57 -0.33 4.44 4.42
C LEU A 57 0.93 3.77 3.90
N ALA A 58 1.65 4.46 3.02
CA ALA A 58 3.01 4.09 2.66
C ALA A 58 3.95 4.25 3.84
N ASP A 59 5.06 3.53 3.78
CA ASP A 59 6.19 3.69 4.70
C ASP A 59 7.49 3.34 3.99
N ILE A 60 8.58 3.91 4.47
CA ILE A 60 9.92 3.64 4.03
C ILE A 60 10.87 3.57 5.23
N VAL A 61 11.67 2.55 5.27
CA VAL A 61 12.80 2.45 6.17
C VAL A 61 14.05 2.84 5.37
N GLY A 62 14.79 3.82 5.88
CA GLY A 62 15.97 4.37 5.20
C GLY A 62 15.78 5.79 4.67
N VAL A 63 16.77 6.29 3.95
CA VAL A 63 16.87 7.65 3.46
C VAL A 63 17.15 7.64 1.96
N TYR A 64 16.58 8.56 1.22
CA TYR A 64 16.86 8.76 -0.20
C TYR A 64 18.15 9.57 -0.34
N ASP A 65 19.27 8.87 -0.50
CA ASP A 65 20.62 9.42 -0.50
C ASP A 65 21.41 9.13 -1.79
N VAL A 66 20.74 8.64 -2.84
CA VAL A 66 21.40 8.29 -4.11
C VAL A 66 21.67 9.51 -4.98
N TYR A 67 20.75 10.47 -5.03
CA TYR A 67 20.90 11.68 -5.82
C TYR A 67 22.01 12.56 -5.25
N GLN A 68 23.06 12.86 -6.05
CA GLN A 68 24.26 13.58 -5.63
C GLN A 68 25.03 12.91 -4.49
N ASP A 69 24.83 11.61 -4.26
CA ASP A 69 25.42 10.87 -3.13
C ASP A 69 25.24 11.61 -1.79
N SER A 70 24.05 12.18 -1.57
CA SER A 70 23.74 13.04 -0.41
C SER A 70 22.26 12.97 -0.02
N ALA A 71 21.99 13.11 1.27
CA ALA A 71 20.65 13.32 1.81
C ALA A 71 20.23 14.80 1.86
N ASP A 72 21.05 15.76 1.43
CA ASP A 72 20.79 17.18 1.61
C ASP A 72 19.50 17.64 0.94
N LEU A 73 19.27 17.22 -0.30
CA LEU A 73 18.03 17.55 -1.02
C LEU A 73 16.82 16.87 -0.37
N THR A 74 16.98 15.63 0.07
CA THR A 74 15.94 14.85 0.78
C THR A 74 15.50 15.56 2.06
N LEU A 75 16.44 16.09 2.84
CA LEU A 75 16.14 16.86 4.06
C LEU A 75 15.51 18.22 3.72
N ARG A 76 16.08 18.95 2.77
CA ARG A 76 15.63 20.30 2.40
C ARG A 76 14.21 20.30 1.85
N GLU A 77 13.91 19.37 0.96
CA GLU A 77 12.62 19.26 0.27
C GLU A 77 11.63 18.33 0.98
N SER A 78 12.03 17.76 2.12
CA SER A 78 11.22 16.76 2.86
C SER A 78 10.76 15.60 1.96
N ILE A 79 11.70 14.95 1.26
CA ILE A 79 11.41 13.82 0.38
C ILE A 79 11.19 12.56 1.24
N GLN A 80 9.99 12.41 1.78
CA GLN A 80 9.58 11.34 2.71
C GLN A 80 10.51 11.23 3.94
N LEU A 81 11.14 12.32 4.32
CA LEU A 81 11.98 12.45 5.51
C LEU A 81 11.82 13.87 6.07
N PRO A 82 11.52 14.06 7.37
CA PRO A 82 11.32 13.03 8.40
C PRO A 82 10.05 12.20 8.17
N VAL A 83 10.06 10.97 8.69
CA VAL A 83 8.95 10.02 8.60
C VAL A 83 8.70 9.38 9.97
N ASN A 84 7.44 9.25 10.36
CA ASN A 84 7.03 8.57 11.58
C ASN A 84 6.40 7.21 11.27
N ASP A 85 6.44 6.26 12.23
CA ASP A 85 5.82 4.96 12.11
C ASP A 85 4.30 5.09 11.90
N PRO A 86 3.74 4.63 10.77
CA PRO A 86 2.33 4.77 10.48
C PRO A 86 1.43 3.85 11.34
N LEU A 87 1.93 2.72 11.86
CA LEU A 87 1.15 1.82 12.70
C LEU A 87 0.63 2.50 13.96
N LEU A 88 1.41 3.43 14.52
CA LEU A 88 1.07 4.10 15.78
C LEU A 88 -0.09 5.08 15.64
N THR A 89 -0.40 5.54 14.44
CA THR A 89 -1.52 6.47 14.19
C THR A 89 -2.86 5.76 14.01
N VAL A 90 -2.85 4.47 13.67
CA VAL A 90 -4.05 3.69 13.32
C VAL A 90 -5.08 3.67 14.44
N SER A 91 -4.64 3.44 15.68
CA SER A 91 -5.56 3.34 16.84
C SER A 91 -6.35 4.63 17.06
N ALA A 92 -5.71 5.80 16.91
CA ALA A 92 -6.36 7.10 17.05
C ALA A 92 -7.38 7.33 15.94
N MET A 93 -7.01 7.05 14.69
CA MET A 93 -7.91 7.15 13.53
C MET A 93 -9.09 6.17 13.63
N ALA A 94 -8.83 4.95 14.09
CA ALA A 94 -9.87 3.94 14.29
C ALA A 94 -10.89 4.35 15.37
N ALA A 95 -10.43 5.00 16.45
CA ALA A 95 -11.31 5.56 17.48
C ALA A 95 -12.17 6.73 16.98
N ALA A 96 -11.69 7.46 15.96
CA ALA A 96 -12.38 8.59 15.35
C ALA A 96 -13.36 8.21 14.23
N THR A 97 -13.38 6.95 13.81
CA THR A 97 -14.14 6.43 12.64
C THR A 97 -14.82 5.10 12.98
N ARG A 98 -15.79 4.69 12.14
CA ARG A 98 -16.53 3.43 12.31
C ARG A 98 -16.32 2.45 11.15
N HIS A 99 -16.07 2.95 9.96
CA HIS A 99 -16.08 2.17 8.72
C HIS A 99 -14.79 2.21 7.93
N LEU A 100 -14.02 3.30 8.00
CA LEU A 100 -12.79 3.47 7.24
C LEU A 100 -11.78 2.36 7.57
N GLY A 101 -11.26 1.72 6.53
CA GLY A 101 -10.19 0.73 6.62
C GLY A 101 -8.80 1.38 6.66
N PHE A 102 -7.79 0.61 7.08
CA PHE A 102 -6.40 1.08 7.18
C PHE A 102 -5.47 0.05 6.55
N GLY A 103 -4.95 0.34 5.37
CA GLY A 103 -3.88 -0.44 4.74
C GLY A 103 -2.53 0.15 5.12
N VAL A 104 -1.74 -0.54 5.93
CA VAL A 104 -0.50 0.02 6.47
C VAL A 104 0.72 -0.74 5.97
N THR A 105 1.69 0.00 5.45
CA THR A 105 2.95 -0.57 5.00
C THR A 105 3.85 -0.91 6.19
N VAL A 106 4.35 -2.14 6.22
CA VAL A 106 5.42 -2.56 7.12
C VAL A 106 6.42 -3.40 6.34
N ASN A 107 7.69 -3.01 6.42
CA ASN A 107 8.79 -3.73 5.81
C ASN A 107 9.15 -4.96 6.66
N LEU A 108 8.91 -6.16 6.11
CA LEU A 108 9.14 -7.41 6.84
C LEU A 108 10.63 -7.78 6.99
N THR A 109 11.51 -7.25 6.13
CA THR A 109 12.94 -7.65 6.11
C THR A 109 13.65 -7.38 7.43
N TYR A 110 13.23 -6.34 8.14
CA TYR A 110 13.82 -5.91 9.40
C TYR A 110 12.95 -6.20 10.62
N GLU A 111 11.88 -6.98 10.44
CA GLU A 111 10.93 -7.33 11.49
C GLU A 111 11.03 -8.81 11.91
N ALA A 112 10.64 -9.09 13.14
CA ALA A 112 10.46 -10.46 13.61
C ALA A 112 9.00 -10.91 13.41
N PRO A 113 8.73 -12.04 12.72
CA PRO A 113 7.35 -12.45 12.40
C PRO A 113 6.47 -12.64 13.63
N TYR A 114 7.03 -13.14 14.75
CA TYR A 114 6.32 -13.34 16.00
C TYR A 114 5.77 -12.03 16.60
N LEU A 115 6.59 -10.96 16.61
CA LEU A 115 6.18 -9.67 17.14
C LEU A 115 5.26 -8.92 16.18
N LEU A 116 5.52 -9.03 14.88
CA LEU A 116 4.68 -8.39 13.87
C LEU A 116 3.27 -8.99 13.88
N ALA A 117 3.15 -10.31 13.95
CA ALA A 117 1.85 -10.98 14.04
C ALA A 117 1.05 -10.49 15.25
N ARG A 118 1.67 -10.32 16.41
CA ARG A 118 1.01 -9.74 17.61
C ARG A 118 0.55 -8.31 17.38
N ARG A 119 1.38 -7.46 16.76
CA ARG A 119 1.00 -6.05 16.48
C ARG A 119 -0.23 -5.96 15.58
N PHE A 120 -0.27 -6.74 14.49
CA PHE A 120 -1.43 -6.75 13.59
C PHE A 120 -2.68 -7.33 14.23
N SER A 121 -2.59 -8.39 15.05
CA SER A 121 -3.74 -8.89 15.81
C SER A 121 -4.27 -7.85 16.80
N THR A 122 -3.37 -7.13 17.47
CA THR A 122 -3.77 -6.02 18.35
C THR A 122 -4.53 -4.94 17.58
N LEU A 123 -4.02 -4.54 16.42
CA LEU A 123 -4.69 -3.55 15.59
C LEU A 123 -6.01 -4.07 15.02
N ASP A 124 -6.09 -5.36 14.66
CA ASP A 124 -7.34 -5.95 14.18
C ASP A 124 -8.44 -5.92 15.26
N HIS A 125 -8.08 -6.20 16.51
CA HIS A 125 -9.00 -6.02 17.65
C HIS A 125 -9.41 -4.56 17.81
N LEU A 126 -8.45 -3.63 17.92
CA LEU A 126 -8.71 -2.21 18.18
C LEU A 126 -9.49 -1.53 17.05
N THR A 127 -9.30 -1.96 15.81
CA THR A 127 -10.00 -1.43 14.65
C THR A 127 -11.31 -2.17 14.35
N ASN A 128 -11.64 -3.20 15.12
CA ASN A 128 -12.80 -4.07 14.88
C ASN A 128 -12.77 -4.70 13.47
N GLY A 129 -11.62 -5.20 13.06
CA GLY A 129 -11.45 -5.88 11.78
C GLY A 129 -11.23 -4.96 10.57
N ARG A 130 -10.65 -3.76 10.77
CA ARG A 130 -10.46 -2.78 9.68
C ARG A 130 -9.00 -2.57 9.29
N ILE A 131 -8.10 -3.47 9.69
CA ILE A 131 -6.67 -3.38 9.40
C ILE A 131 -6.28 -4.25 8.20
N GLY A 132 -5.37 -3.74 7.37
CA GLY A 132 -4.67 -4.47 6.33
C GLY A 132 -3.18 -4.18 6.38
N TRP A 133 -2.37 -5.12 5.91
CA TRP A 133 -0.93 -5.02 5.84
C TRP A 133 -0.45 -4.92 4.40
N ASN A 134 0.18 -3.81 4.04
CA ASN A 134 0.92 -3.72 2.79
C ASN A 134 2.33 -4.27 2.99
N ILE A 135 2.59 -5.41 2.38
CA ILE A 135 3.82 -6.17 2.53
C ILE A 135 4.88 -5.61 1.59
N VAL A 136 5.97 -5.13 2.14
CA VAL A 136 7.14 -4.70 1.38
C VAL A 136 8.40 -5.36 1.92
N THR A 137 9.36 -5.59 1.03
CA THR A 137 10.65 -6.20 1.36
C THR A 137 11.79 -5.17 1.46
N GLY A 138 11.49 -3.89 1.20
CA GLY A 138 12.48 -2.82 1.17
C GLY A 138 13.42 -2.89 -0.05
N TYR A 139 14.16 -1.81 -0.29
CA TYR A 139 15.10 -1.75 -1.43
C TYR A 139 16.26 -0.78 -1.21
N LEU A 140 16.22 0.05 -0.15
CA LEU A 140 17.22 1.07 0.09
C LEU A 140 18.49 0.51 0.76
N GLU A 141 19.64 0.85 0.20
CA GLU A 141 20.95 0.56 0.81
C GLU A 141 21.12 1.29 2.15
N SER A 142 20.61 2.51 2.27
CA SER A 142 20.61 3.28 3.52
C SER A 142 19.87 2.55 4.65
N ALA A 143 18.79 1.83 4.34
CA ALA A 143 18.08 1.01 5.32
C ALA A 143 18.93 -0.17 5.80
N ALA A 144 19.57 -0.89 4.87
CA ALA A 144 20.44 -2.01 5.19
C ALA A 144 21.59 -1.57 6.12
N ARG A 145 22.26 -0.46 5.78
CA ARG A 145 23.32 0.11 6.63
C ARG A 145 22.81 0.52 8.01
N ALA A 146 21.62 1.15 8.10
CA ALA A 146 21.02 1.52 9.37
C ALA A 146 20.65 0.32 10.25
N MET A 147 20.39 -0.84 9.63
CA MET A 147 20.13 -2.11 10.31
C MET A 147 21.38 -2.96 10.55
N GLY A 148 22.58 -2.42 10.32
CA GLY A 148 23.85 -3.08 10.60
C GLY A 148 24.31 -4.07 9.52
N LEU A 149 23.69 -4.06 8.35
CA LEU A 149 24.13 -4.84 7.20
C LEU A 149 25.18 -4.06 6.39
N SER A 150 26.12 -4.76 5.75
CA SER A 150 27.12 -4.15 4.86
C SER A 150 26.51 -3.68 3.53
N GLU A 151 25.49 -4.38 3.05
CA GLU A 151 24.77 -4.10 1.81
C GLU A 151 23.32 -4.60 1.91
N GLN A 152 22.48 -4.17 0.98
CA GLN A 152 21.10 -4.66 0.90
C GLN A 152 21.06 -6.12 0.46
N ILE A 153 20.20 -6.89 1.12
CA ILE A 153 19.93 -8.30 0.75
C ILE A 153 19.48 -8.35 -0.72
N ALA A 154 19.98 -9.33 -1.46
CA ALA A 154 19.64 -9.54 -2.87
C ALA A 154 18.11 -9.57 -3.09
N HIS A 155 17.67 -8.98 -4.21
CA HIS A 155 16.24 -8.79 -4.51
C HIS A 155 15.42 -10.07 -4.34
N ASP A 156 15.82 -11.18 -4.95
CA ASP A 156 15.05 -12.43 -4.91
C ASP A 156 15.12 -13.09 -3.52
N GLU A 157 16.26 -13.00 -2.83
CA GLU A 157 16.40 -13.50 -1.46
C GLU A 157 15.47 -12.76 -0.48
N ARG A 158 15.22 -11.46 -0.68
CA ARG A 158 14.23 -10.73 0.13
C ARG A 158 12.83 -11.33 0.00
N TYR A 159 12.45 -11.79 -1.20
CA TYR A 159 11.16 -12.47 -1.39
C TYR A 159 11.14 -13.90 -0.84
N ASP A 160 12.27 -14.63 -0.89
CA ASP A 160 12.35 -15.95 -0.27
C ASP A 160 12.17 -15.85 1.26
N ARG A 161 12.80 -14.85 1.88
CA ARG A 161 12.58 -14.52 3.29
C ARG A 161 11.12 -14.11 3.57
N ALA A 162 10.50 -13.38 2.65
CA ALA A 162 9.12 -12.95 2.77
C ALA A 162 8.13 -14.13 2.71
N ASP A 163 8.35 -15.09 1.83
CA ASP A 163 7.54 -16.31 1.77
C ASP A 163 7.58 -17.06 3.12
N GLU A 164 8.76 -17.28 3.67
CA GLU A 164 8.92 -17.98 4.96
C GLU A 164 8.38 -17.15 6.14
N PHE A 165 8.54 -15.81 6.09
CA PHE A 165 7.94 -14.91 7.08
C PHE A 165 6.42 -15.07 7.14
N LEU A 166 5.75 -15.09 5.98
CA LEU A 166 4.31 -15.26 5.91
C LEU A 166 3.88 -16.66 6.35
N GLU A 167 4.65 -17.71 6.06
CA GLU A 167 4.36 -19.03 6.60
C GLU A 167 4.29 -19.02 8.13
N VAL A 168 5.26 -18.38 8.78
CA VAL A 168 5.26 -18.22 10.25
C VAL A 168 4.06 -17.40 10.71
N ALA A 169 3.78 -16.28 10.03
CA ALA A 169 2.66 -15.41 10.39
C ALA A 169 1.31 -16.13 10.26
N TYR A 170 1.09 -16.90 9.20
CA TYR A 170 -0.12 -17.73 9.04
C TYR A 170 -0.25 -18.79 10.14
N LYS A 171 0.84 -19.49 10.49
CA LYS A 171 0.83 -20.45 11.59
C LYS A 171 0.40 -19.80 12.91
N LEU A 172 0.83 -18.56 13.16
CA LEU A 172 0.44 -17.79 14.33
C LEU A 172 -1.03 -17.36 14.27
N TRP A 173 -1.45 -16.69 13.18
CA TRP A 173 -2.79 -16.12 13.06
C TRP A 173 -3.89 -17.15 12.90
N GLU A 174 -3.67 -18.17 12.06
CA GLU A 174 -4.70 -19.17 11.71
C GLU A 174 -4.56 -20.47 12.48
N GLY A 175 -3.33 -20.86 12.87
CA GLY A 175 -3.05 -22.19 13.42
C GLY A 175 -2.96 -22.27 14.93
N SER A 176 -2.65 -21.18 15.64
CA SER A 176 -2.33 -21.25 17.07
C SER A 176 -3.58 -21.36 17.96
N TRP A 177 -4.69 -20.69 17.64
CA TRP A 177 -5.90 -20.69 18.46
C TRP A 177 -7.11 -21.17 17.67
N ASP A 178 -7.88 -22.09 18.26
CA ASP A 178 -9.20 -22.45 17.70
C ASP A 178 -10.22 -21.33 17.93
N ASP A 179 -11.28 -21.28 17.12
CA ASP A 179 -12.31 -20.25 17.22
C ASP A 179 -13.03 -20.22 18.56
N LYS A 180 -13.14 -21.37 19.20
CA LYS A 180 -13.84 -21.56 20.47
C LYS A 180 -12.89 -21.68 21.65
N ALA A 181 -11.61 -21.34 21.47
CA ALA A 181 -10.62 -21.44 22.52
C ALA A 181 -10.93 -20.52 23.71
N VAL A 182 -11.40 -19.30 23.43
CA VAL A 182 -11.77 -18.34 24.49
C VAL A 182 -13.15 -18.69 25.05
N ARG A 183 -13.19 -19.07 26.32
CA ARG A 183 -14.41 -19.45 27.06
C ARG A 183 -14.93 -18.31 27.92
N ALA A 184 -14.03 -17.53 28.50
CA ALA A 184 -14.31 -16.46 29.47
C ALA A 184 -15.33 -16.87 30.56
N ASP A 185 -15.28 -18.14 30.96
CA ASP A 185 -16.16 -18.72 31.99
C ASP A 185 -15.66 -18.30 33.39
N ARG A 186 -16.33 -17.33 33.97
CA ARG A 186 -15.98 -16.79 35.28
C ARG A 186 -16.27 -17.79 36.41
N ALA A 187 -17.33 -18.61 36.27
CA ALA A 187 -17.73 -19.53 37.32
C ALA A 187 -16.74 -20.71 37.43
N ALA A 188 -16.34 -21.26 36.29
CA ALA A 188 -15.34 -22.32 36.20
C ALA A 188 -13.89 -21.78 36.33
N ARG A 189 -13.68 -20.44 36.26
CA ARG A 189 -12.36 -19.79 36.21
C ARG A 189 -11.53 -20.26 35.03
N VAL A 190 -12.17 -20.48 33.88
CA VAL A 190 -11.54 -20.86 32.64
C VAL A 190 -11.65 -19.68 31.65
N TYR A 191 -10.54 -19.01 31.39
CA TYR A 191 -10.52 -17.97 30.37
C TYR A 191 -10.43 -18.54 28.98
N ALA A 192 -9.48 -19.42 28.74
CA ALA A 192 -9.32 -20.13 27.48
C ALA A 192 -9.11 -21.63 27.74
N ASP A 193 -9.54 -22.46 26.78
CA ASP A 193 -9.34 -23.88 26.80
C ASP A 193 -7.91 -24.22 26.35
N PRO A 194 -7.05 -24.79 27.24
CA PRO A 194 -5.66 -25.09 26.88
C PRO A 194 -5.52 -26.08 25.73
N GLU A 195 -6.49 -26.99 25.55
CA GLU A 195 -6.46 -27.97 24.44
C GLU A 195 -6.79 -27.36 23.09
N ALA A 196 -7.44 -26.17 23.09
CA ALA A 196 -7.80 -25.42 21.91
C ALA A 196 -6.77 -24.35 21.51
N VAL A 197 -5.63 -24.31 22.23
CA VAL A 197 -4.51 -23.38 21.93
C VAL A 197 -3.24 -24.17 21.70
N ARG A 198 -2.70 -24.07 20.52
CA ARG A 198 -1.54 -24.86 20.08
C ARG A 198 -0.29 -24.00 19.95
N ARG A 199 0.82 -24.54 20.40
CA ARG A 199 2.13 -24.00 20.09
C ARG A 199 2.43 -24.26 18.61
N ILE A 200 2.88 -23.24 17.90
CA ILE A 200 3.50 -23.42 16.61
C ILE A 200 4.95 -23.83 16.77
N ASP A 201 5.41 -24.64 15.83
CA ASP A 201 6.80 -25.06 15.73
C ASP A 201 7.24 -24.89 14.28
N HIS A 202 8.14 -23.95 14.04
CA HIS A 202 8.65 -23.63 12.72
C HIS A 202 10.18 -23.64 12.75
N GLU A 203 10.77 -24.46 11.91
CA GLU A 203 12.21 -24.51 11.69
C GLU A 203 12.47 -24.43 10.19
N GLY A 204 12.76 -23.22 9.70
CA GLY A 204 13.01 -22.92 8.31
C GLY A 204 14.45 -22.45 8.06
N LYS A 205 14.69 -22.00 6.85
CA LYS A 205 15.98 -21.47 6.42
C LYS A 205 16.31 -20.13 7.10
N TYR A 206 15.32 -19.28 7.24
CA TYR A 206 15.49 -17.90 7.71
C TYR A 206 14.93 -17.68 9.11
N TYR A 207 13.92 -18.44 9.52
CA TYR A 207 13.25 -18.26 10.81
C TYR A 207 13.15 -19.55 11.59
N LYS A 208 13.34 -19.44 12.91
CA LYS A 208 13.06 -20.51 13.88
C LYS A 208 12.15 -19.92 14.94
N VAL A 209 10.91 -20.40 15.00
CA VAL A 209 9.89 -19.85 15.90
C VAL A 209 9.16 -21.00 16.61
N GLN A 210 9.23 -21.02 17.92
CA GLN A 210 8.49 -21.94 18.78
C GLN A 210 7.71 -21.16 19.82
N GLY A 211 6.39 -21.24 19.78
CA GLY A 211 5.58 -20.49 20.75
C GLY A 211 4.10 -20.46 20.41
N TYR A 212 3.34 -19.86 21.29
CA TYR A 212 1.93 -19.58 21.09
C TYR A 212 1.74 -18.19 20.49
N HIS A 213 0.75 -18.01 19.65
CA HIS A 213 0.34 -16.65 19.32
C HIS A 213 -0.17 -15.95 20.58
N LEU A 214 0.33 -14.74 20.85
CA LEU A 214 0.06 -14.06 22.12
C LEU A 214 -1.32 -13.39 22.19
N SER A 215 -1.94 -13.18 21.05
CA SER A 215 -3.28 -12.60 20.97
C SER A 215 -4.33 -13.69 20.74
N GLU A 216 -5.48 -13.54 21.38
CA GLU A 216 -6.65 -14.35 21.03
C GLU A 216 -7.13 -14.03 19.59
N PRO A 217 -7.96 -14.89 18.98
CA PRO A 217 -8.39 -14.69 17.60
C PRO A 217 -9.11 -13.36 17.39
N SER A 218 -8.60 -12.56 16.48
CA SER A 218 -9.27 -11.33 16.04
C SER A 218 -10.28 -11.61 14.92
N ARG A 219 -11.07 -10.61 14.52
CA ARG A 219 -12.16 -10.80 13.55
C ARG A 219 -11.67 -11.30 12.19
N GLN A 220 -10.55 -10.79 11.69
CA GLN A 220 -9.97 -11.19 10.42
C GLN A 220 -8.93 -12.30 10.57
N ARG A 221 -8.38 -12.52 11.78
CA ARG A 221 -7.16 -13.29 12.06
C ARG A 221 -5.97 -12.76 11.29
N THR A 222 -5.81 -13.18 10.04
CA THR A 222 -4.87 -12.56 9.11
C THR A 222 -5.41 -11.21 8.64
N PRO A 223 -4.68 -10.09 8.75
CA PRO A 223 -5.10 -8.81 8.18
C PRO A 223 -5.28 -8.91 6.67
N VAL A 224 -6.04 -8.00 6.04
CA VAL A 224 -6.10 -7.95 4.57
C VAL A 224 -4.70 -7.73 4.02
N LEU A 225 -4.26 -8.56 3.08
CA LEU A 225 -2.90 -8.54 2.55
C LEU A 225 -2.81 -7.74 1.26
N TYR A 226 -2.10 -6.61 1.32
CA TYR A 226 -1.75 -5.77 0.18
C TYR A 226 -0.31 -6.03 -0.25
N GLN A 227 -0.03 -5.81 -1.54
CA GLN A 227 1.33 -5.91 -2.09
C GLN A 227 1.49 -4.99 -3.31
N ALA A 228 2.68 -4.48 -3.56
CA ALA A 228 2.96 -3.51 -4.62
C ALA A 228 4.13 -3.92 -5.53
N GLY A 229 4.48 -5.21 -5.65
CA GLY A 229 5.60 -5.68 -6.48
C GLY A 229 5.20 -5.89 -7.93
N SER A 230 5.91 -5.25 -8.85
CA SER A 230 5.71 -5.37 -10.30
C SER A 230 6.83 -6.15 -11.01
N SER A 231 7.90 -6.56 -10.31
CA SER A 231 8.92 -7.48 -10.82
C SER A 231 8.35 -8.90 -10.99
N GLY A 232 8.99 -9.75 -11.80
CA GLY A 232 8.55 -11.14 -11.98
C GLY A 232 8.43 -11.89 -10.65
N ARG A 233 9.42 -11.74 -9.74
CA ARG A 233 9.40 -12.34 -8.41
C ARG A 233 8.32 -11.70 -7.51
N GLY A 234 8.14 -10.37 -7.62
CA GLY A 234 7.09 -9.64 -6.91
C GLY A 234 5.69 -10.04 -7.35
N GLN A 235 5.46 -10.26 -8.65
CA GLN A 235 4.19 -10.77 -9.17
C GLN A 235 3.90 -12.18 -8.69
N ALA A 236 4.91 -13.08 -8.68
CA ALA A 236 4.76 -14.44 -8.15
C ALA A 236 4.40 -14.42 -6.65
N PHE A 237 5.04 -13.56 -5.87
CA PHE A 237 4.72 -13.36 -4.46
C PHE A 237 3.28 -12.82 -4.28
N ALA A 238 2.89 -11.82 -5.08
CA ALA A 238 1.52 -11.29 -5.06
C ALA A 238 0.48 -12.36 -5.42
N ALA A 239 0.75 -13.14 -6.47
CA ALA A 239 -0.14 -14.21 -6.90
C ALA A 239 -0.38 -15.26 -5.81
N ARG A 240 0.65 -15.55 -5.00
CA ARG A 240 0.58 -16.50 -3.89
C ARG A 240 -0.11 -15.93 -2.65
N HIS A 241 0.18 -14.69 -2.25
CA HIS A 241 -0.15 -14.17 -0.93
C HIS A 241 -1.13 -12.99 -0.94
N ALA A 242 -1.12 -12.12 -1.97
CA ALA A 242 -1.87 -10.89 -1.91
C ALA A 242 -3.38 -11.10 -2.15
N GLU A 243 -4.17 -10.31 -1.43
CA GLU A 243 -5.61 -10.11 -1.68
C GLU A 243 -5.83 -8.82 -2.48
N CYS A 244 -4.97 -7.82 -2.29
CA CYS A 244 -5.01 -6.55 -2.99
C CYS A 244 -3.64 -6.22 -3.57
N VAL A 245 -3.59 -5.77 -4.82
CA VAL A 245 -2.35 -5.38 -5.48
C VAL A 245 -2.41 -3.92 -5.90
N PHE A 246 -1.40 -3.16 -5.50
CA PHE A 246 -1.20 -1.81 -5.96
C PHE A 246 -0.46 -1.84 -7.30
N VAL A 247 -1.08 -1.31 -8.32
CA VAL A 247 -0.57 -1.26 -9.70
C VAL A 247 -0.38 0.17 -10.19
N SER A 248 0.50 0.35 -11.15
CA SER A 248 0.74 1.64 -11.78
C SER A 248 0.98 1.47 -13.28
N SER A 249 0.36 2.31 -14.08
CA SER A 249 0.60 2.41 -15.53
C SER A 249 0.17 3.79 -16.00
N GLN A 250 0.86 4.32 -17.01
CA GLN A 250 0.47 5.59 -17.66
C GLN A 250 -0.57 5.37 -18.78
N THR A 251 -0.85 4.12 -19.15
CA THR A 251 -1.78 3.78 -20.23
C THR A 251 -2.74 2.67 -19.82
N LYS A 252 -3.98 2.76 -20.26
CA LYS A 252 -5.01 1.73 -20.03
C LYS A 252 -4.60 0.38 -20.65
N GLU A 253 -4.00 0.38 -21.83
CA GLU A 253 -3.51 -0.86 -22.46
C GLU A 253 -2.45 -1.55 -21.62
N GLY A 254 -1.45 -0.81 -21.14
CA GLY A 254 -0.39 -1.35 -20.27
C GLY A 254 -0.96 -1.90 -18.98
N LEU A 255 -1.90 -1.18 -18.37
CA LEU A 255 -2.57 -1.61 -17.14
C LEU A 255 -3.39 -2.90 -17.35
N ARG A 256 -4.17 -2.96 -18.43
CA ARG A 256 -4.96 -4.15 -18.77
C ARG A 256 -4.09 -5.40 -18.94
N LYS A 257 -2.94 -5.26 -19.63
CA LYS A 257 -1.98 -6.35 -19.79
C LYS A 257 -1.40 -6.79 -18.45
N LEU A 258 -1.05 -5.85 -17.59
CA LEU A 258 -0.52 -6.13 -16.24
C LEU A 258 -1.56 -6.88 -15.38
N VAL A 259 -2.79 -6.40 -15.32
CA VAL A 259 -3.88 -7.04 -14.58
C VAL A 259 -4.12 -8.46 -15.07
N ALA A 260 -4.21 -8.67 -16.39
CA ALA A 260 -4.39 -9.98 -16.99
C ALA A 260 -3.25 -10.94 -16.63
N SER A 261 -1.99 -10.49 -16.70
CA SER A 261 -0.80 -11.28 -16.35
C SER A 261 -0.81 -11.71 -14.88
N VAL A 262 -1.18 -10.80 -13.96
CA VAL A 262 -1.25 -11.13 -12.53
C VAL A 262 -2.39 -12.11 -12.26
N ARG A 263 -3.59 -11.93 -12.87
CA ARG A 263 -4.71 -12.88 -12.74
C ARG A 263 -4.35 -14.27 -13.25
N GLU A 264 -3.61 -14.37 -14.37
CA GLU A 264 -3.09 -15.64 -14.88
C GLU A 264 -2.13 -16.30 -13.89
N SER A 265 -1.25 -15.51 -13.26
CA SER A 265 -0.34 -16.01 -12.23
C SER A 265 -1.09 -16.50 -10.99
N VAL A 266 -2.16 -15.81 -10.56
CA VAL A 266 -3.05 -16.22 -9.47
C VAL A 266 -3.72 -17.56 -9.78
N ALA A 267 -4.20 -17.76 -11.01
CA ALA A 267 -4.78 -19.03 -11.45
C ALA A 267 -3.76 -20.18 -11.43
N LYS A 268 -2.51 -19.92 -11.80
CA LYS A 268 -1.40 -20.92 -11.74
C LYS A 268 -1.09 -21.35 -10.29
N GLU A 269 -1.29 -20.46 -9.31
CA GLU A 269 -1.17 -20.80 -7.88
C GLU A 269 -2.42 -21.52 -7.34
N GLY A 270 -3.40 -21.87 -8.18
CA GLY A 270 -4.61 -22.60 -7.79
C GLY A 270 -5.68 -21.74 -7.10
N ARG A 271 -5.58 -20.42 -7.15
CA ARG A 271 -6.51 -19.45 -6.57
C ARG A 271 -7.54 -18.97 -7.61
N ASP A 272 -8.72 -18.52 -7.17
CA ASP A 272 -9.65 -17.81 -8.06
C ASP A 272 -9.05 -16.43 -8.45
N PRO A 273 -8.85 -16.17 -9.74
CA PRO A 273 -8.34 -14.86 -10.20
C PRO A 273 -9.22 -13.66 -9.81
N ARG A 274 -10.48 -13.89 -9.40
CA ARG A 274 -11.38 -12.83 -8.92
C ARG A 274 -11.19 -12.50 -7.44
N ASP A 275 -10.46 -13.34 -6.70
CA ASP A 275 -10.14 -13.16 -5.28
C ASP A 275 -8.92 -12.25 -5.06
N ILE A 276 -8.56 -11.47 -6.09
CA ILE A 276 -7.54 -10.43 -6.00
C ILE A 276 -8.10 -9.10 -6.53
N LYS A 277 -7.89 -8.03 -5.78
CA LYS A 277 -8.32 -6.67 -6.12
C LYS A 277 -7.13 -5.83 -6.58
N PHE A 278 -7.35 -5.01 -7.60
CA PHE A 278 -6.32 -4.12 -8.15
C PHE A 278 -6.66 -2.67 -7.87
N PHE A 279 -5.72 -1.97 -7.25
CA PHE A 279 -5.80 -0.53 -7.00
C PHE A 279 -4.74 0.20 -7.81
N MET A 280 -5.14 1.13 -8.66
CA MET A 280 -4.23 1.96 -9.44
C MET A 280 -3.92 3.26 -8.69
N GLY A 281 -2.65 3.67 -8.66
CA GLY A 281 -2.28 5.00 -8.21
C GLY A 281 -2.80 6.07 -9.19
N VAL A 282 -3.42 7.12 -8.66
CA VAL A 282 -3.92 8.26 -9.44
C VAL A 282 -3.72 9.55 -8.66
N THR A 283 -3.39 10.63 -9.36
CA THR A 283 -3.42 11.99 -8.82
C THR A 283 -4.60 12.74 -9.43
N ALA A 284 -5.40 13.45 -8.64
CA ALA A 284 -6.52 14.24 -9.13
C ALA A 284 -6.40 15.70 -8.69
N VAL A 285 -6.63 16.62 -9.61
CA VAL A 285 -6.81 18.06 -9.35
C VAL A 285 -8.18 18.46 -9.86
N VAL A 286 -9.08 18.71 -8.93
CA VAL A 286 -10.50 18.86 -9.22
C VAL A 286 -10.94 20.30 -8.99
N GLY A 287 -11.74 20.82 -9.90
CA GLY A 287 -12.44 22.10 -9.77
C GLY A 287 -13.94 21.95 -10.03
N LYS A 288 -14.74 22.97 -9.72
CA LYS A 288 -16.17 22.99 -10.08
C LYS A 288 -16.36 23.01 -11.58
N THR A 289 -15.39 23.57 -12.30
CA THR A 289 -15.32 23.60 -13.76
C THR A 289 -13.93 23.14 -14.20
N GLU A 290 -13.81 22.75 -15.47
CA GLU A 290 -12.50 22.42 -16.07
C GLU A 290 -11.52 23.61 -16.00
N ALA A 291 -12.01 24.82 -16.22
CA ALA A 291 -11.19 26.03 -16.14
C ALA A 291 -10.60 26.23 -14.73
N GLU A 292 -11.41 26.08 -13.69
CA GLU A 292 -10.99 26.15 -12.29
C GLU A 292 -9.96 25.05 -11.95
N ALA A 293 -10.19 23.82 -12.43
CA ALA A 293 -9.24 22.71 -12.22
C ALA A 293 -7.88 22.99 -12.88
N ARG A 294 -7.89 23.53 -14.11
CA ARG A 294 -6.67 23.90 -14.84
C ARG A 294 -5.92 25.05 -14.16
N GLU A 295 -6.63 26.04 -13.64
CA GLU A 295 -6.06 27.13 -12.88
C GLU A 295 -5.40 26.60 -11.58
N LYS A 296 -6.10 25.77 -10.84
CA LYS A 296 -5.59 25.10 -9.63
C LYS A 296 -4.37 24.23 -9.95
N HIS A 297 -4.38 23.47 -11.03
CA HIS A 297 -3.23 22.68 -11.47
C HIS A 297 -2.03 23.57 -11.79
N ALA A 298 -2.24 24.68 -12.51
CA ALA A 298 -1.18 25.64 -12.79
C ALA A 298 -0.66 26.32 -11.51
N GLU A 299 -1.53 26.55 -10.51
CA GLU A 299 -1.14 27.02 -9.19
C GLU A 299 -0.22 26.00 -8.51
N TYR A 300 -0.62 24.72 -8.44
CA TYR A 300 0.14 23.64 -7.79
C TYR A 300 1.52 23.45 -8.43
N LEU A 301 1.62 23.56 -9.76
CA LEU A 301 2.90 23.46 -10.48
C LEU A 301 3.92 24.51 -10.03
N ARG A 302 3.50 25.67 -9.55
CA ARG A 302 4.42 26.69 -9.03
C ARG A 302 5.09 26.31 -7.71
N TYR A 303 4.49 25.36 -6.97
CA TYR A 303 5.00 24.84 -5.70
C TYR A 303 5.62 23.44 -5.83
N ALA A 304 5.39 22.77 -6.95
CA ALA A 304 5.96 21.45 -7.20
C ALA A 304 7.49 21.52 -7.30
N SER A 305 8.16 20.47 -6.82
CA SER A 305 9.61 20.30 -6.91
C SER A 305 9.96 19.09 -7.79
N PRO A 306 10.14 19.28 -9.12
CA PRO A 306 10.52 18.19 -10.02
C PRO A 306 11.86 17.56 -9.63
N GLU A 307 12.81 18.34 -9.15
CA GLU A 307 14.12 17.84 -8.69
C GLU A 307 13.97 16.93 -7.47
N ALA A 308 13.07 17.25 -6.52
CA ALA A 308 12.76 16.36 -5.41
C ALA A 308 12.11 15.05 -5.88
N GLY A 309 11.23 15.11 -6.88
CA GLY A 309 10.68 13.94 -7.54
C GLY A 309 11.77 13.08 -8.19
N LEU A 310 12.72 13.70 -8.87
CA LEU A 310 13.87 13.05 -9.49
C LEU A 310 14.76 12.37 -8.44
N ALA A 311 15.06 13.04 -7.32
CA ALA A 311 15.86 12.47 -6.23
C ALA A 311 15.18 11.25 -5.58
N HIS A 312 13.86 11.30 -5.38
CA HIS A 312 13.08 10.14 -4.95
C HIS A 312 13.18 8.98 -5.98
N TYR A 313 13.09 9.30 -7.26
CA TYR A 313 13.20 8.31 -8.32
C TYR A 313 14.61 7.73 -8.45
N ALA A 314 15.65 8.54 -8.21
CA ALA A 314 17.04 8.10 -8.14
C ALA A 314 17.21 6.96 -7.11
N SER A 315 16.70 7.13 -5.91
CA SER A 315 16.77 6.08 -4.87
C SER A 315 15.91 4.85 -5.19
N SER A 316 14.81 5.04 -5.92
CA SER A 316 13.96 3.93 -6.37
C SER A 316 14.62 3.09 -7.46
N THR A 317 15.45 3.68 -8.30
CA THR A 317 16.17 3.02 -9.41
C THR A 317 17.60 2.68 -9.08
N GLY A 318 18.18 3.25 -8.02
CA GLY A 318 19.60 3.16 -7.70
C GLY A 318 20.49 3.90 -8.72
N ILE A 319 19.94 4.83 -9.48
CA ILE A 319 20.64 5.61 -10.51
C ILE A 319 20.76 7.05 -10.04
N ASP A 320 21.99 7.55 -9.91
CA ASP A 320 22.24 8.98 -9.64
C ASP A 320 22.08 9.79 -10.93
N PHE A 321 20.91 10.39 -11.11
CA PHE A 321 20.60 11.20 -12.29
C PHE A 321 21.40 12.51 -12.35
N SER A 322 22.02 12.95 -11.26
CA SER A 322 22.89 14.11 -11.27
C SER A 322 24.17 13.93 -12.08
N GLN A 323 24.54 12.69 -12.38
CA GLN A 323 25.71 12.33 -13.19
C GLN A 323 25.45 12.44 -14.71
N TYR A 324 24.19 12.66 -15.12
CA TYR A 324 23.80 12.80 -16.51
C TYR A 324 23.61 14.25 -16.91
N LYS A 325 23.95 14.60 -18.14
CA LYS A 325 23.47 15.85 -18.73
C LYS A 325 21.96 15.76 -18.97
N ASN A 326 21.26 16.88 -18.86
CA ASN A 326 19.81 16.91 -18.93
C ASN A 326 19.21 16.37 -20.24
N ASP A 327 19.97 16.42 -21.33
CA ASP A 327 19.62 15.94 -22.68
C ASP A 327 20.27 14.59 -23.05
N GLU A 328 21.05 13.99 -22.14
CA GLU A 328 21.71 12.70 -22.37
C GLU A 328 20.75 11.53 -22.07
N PRO A 329 20.68 10.50 -22.95
CA PRO A 329 19.91 9.29 -22.69
C PRO A 329 20.42 8.51 -21.48
N ILE A 330 19.49 8.07 -20.63
CA ILE A 330 19.80 7.35 -19.40
C ILE A 330 20.14 5.90 -19.73
N ARG A 331 21.25 5.38 -19.18
CA ARG A 331 21.75 4.03 -19.44
C ARG A 331 21.28 3.04 -18.36
N TYR A 332 21.10 1.80 -18.78
CA TYR A 332 20.76 0.71 -17.86
C TYR A 332 21.90 0.39 -16.89
N VAL A 333 21.55 0.31 -15.59
CA VAL A 333 22.46 -0.15 -14.53
C VAL A 333 21.75 -1.24 -13.74
N LYS A 334 22.34 -2.43 -13.64
CA LYS A 334 21.82 -3.52 -12.80
C LYS A 334 22.18 -3.25 -11.33
N ASN A 335 21.20 -3.22 -10.44
CA ASN A 335 21.39 -3.02 -9.01
C ASN A 335 20.28 -3.72 -8.20
N ASN A 336 20.30 -3.61 -6.87
CA ASN A 336 19.32 -4.20 -5.94
C ASN A 336 18.07 -3.32 -5.69
N ALA A 337 17.91 -2.24 -6.43
CA ALA A 337 16.76 -1.32 -6.31
C ALA A 337 15.47 -1.93 -6.92
N ILE A 338 14.49 -1.11 -7.23
CA ILE A 338 13.21 -1.56 -7.81
C ILE A 338 13.45 -1.96 -9.27
N GLU A 339 13.64 -3.26 -9.53
CA GLU A 339 13.97 -3.81 -10.86
C GLU A 339 13.01 -3.35 -11.96
N SER A 340 11.70 -3.30 -11.68
CA SER A 340 10.70 -2.83 -12.64
C SER A 340 10.84 -1.35 -12.98
N ALA A 341 11.22 -0.50 -12.03
CA ALA A 341 11.46 0.91 -12.28
C ALA A 341 12.66 1.11 -13.20
N VAL A 342 13.75 0.38 -12.94
CA VAL A 342 14.95 0.39 -13.79
C VAL A 342 14.65 -0.08 -15.21
N LYS A 343 13.96 -1.22 -15.37
CA LYS A 343 13.58 -1.77 -16.68
C LYS A 343 12.64 -0.83 -17.46
N ASN A 344 11.66 -0.23 -16.82
CA ASN A 344 10.75 0.70 -17.46
C ASN A 344 11.49 1.96 -17.95
N LEU A 345 12.48 2.41 -17.20
CA LEU A 345 13.25 3.60 -17.55
C LEU A 345 14.22 3.36 -18.71
N THR A 346 14.88 2.20 -18.76
CA THR A 346 16.08 2.02 -19.57
C THR A 346 15.94 0.98 -20.69
N VAL A 347 14.98 0.06 -20.58
CA VAL A 347 14.75 -1.01 -21.57
C VAL A 347 13.50 -0.73 -22.40
N ALA A 348 12.41 -0.29 -21.77
CA ALA A 348 11.16 0.01 -22.47
C ALA A 348 11.22 1.33 -23.25
N ARG A 349 12.08 2.27 -22.84
CA ARG A 349 12.29 3.58 -23.47
C ARG A 349 13.78 3.95 -23.39
N THR A 350 14.53 3.58 -24.40
CA THR A 350 16.00 3.76 -24.45
C THR A 350 16.47 5.19 -24.75
N ASP A 351 15.56 6.09 -25.07
CA ASP A 351 15.79 7.49 -25.46
C ASP A 351 15.44 8.52 -24.37
N ARG A 352 14.96 8.05 -23.20
CA ARG A 352 14.59 8.95 -22.11
C ARG A 352 15.77 9.74 -21.55
N THR A 353 15.57 11.03 -21.36
CA THR A 353 16.53 11.97 -20.81
C THR A 353 16.14 12.43 -19.38
N VAL A 354 17.03 13.10 -18.70
CA VAL A 354 16.73 13.73 -17.39
C VAL A 354 15.66 14.82 -17.54
N ASN A 355 15.64 15.56 -18.67
CA ASN A 355 14.58 16.55 -18.93
C ASN A 355 13.19 15.90 -19.01
N ASP A 356 13.09 14.73 -19.65
CA ASP A 356 11.82 14.00 -19.71
C ASP A 356 11.35 13.56 -18.32
N LEU A 357 12.29 13.12 -17.47
CA LEU A 357 11.98 12.74 -16.08
C LEU A 357 11.54 13.93 -15.25
N LEU A 358 12.22 15.07 -15.36
CA LEU A 358 11.83 16.29 -14.64
C LEU A 358 10.43 16.75 -15.02
N ALA A 359 10.08 16.68 -16.32
CA ALA A 359 8.73 17.01 -16.78
C ALA A 359 7.68 16.08 -16.19
N ASP A 360 7.96 14.76 -16.17
CA ASP A 360 7.05 13.77 -15.59
C ASP A 360 6.91 13.89 -14.07
N MET A 361 7.96 14.36 -13.36
CA MET A 361 7.98 14.46 -11.89
C MET A 361 7.37 15.77 -11.36
N ALA A 362 6.90 16.66 -12.23
CA ALA A 362 6.36 17.95 -11.80
C ALA A 362 5.10 17.80 -10.93
N LEU A 363 4.11 17.04 -11.39
CA LEU A 363 2.91 16.69 -10.63
C LEU A 363 2.35 15.36 -11.15
N GLY A 364 1.91 14.50 -10.25
CA GLY A 364 1.46 13.15 -10.61
C GLY A 364 2.60 12.15 -10.68
N GLY A 365 3.74 12.52 -11.21
CA GLY A 365 4.97 11.75 -11.24
C GLY A 365 4.82 10.35 -11.81
N ARG A 366 4.56 9.39 -10.96
CA ARG A 366 4.46 7.97 -11.30
C ARG A 366 3.05 7.54 -11.71
N TYR A 367 2.04 8.38 -11.52
CA TYR A 367 0.62 8.08 -11.71
C TYR A 367 -0.02 9.01 -12.71
N PRO A 368 -1.06 8.57 -13.42
CA PRO A 368 -1.86 9.47 -14.23
C PRO A 368 -2.38 10.63 -13.39
N ALA A 369 -2.26 11.86 -13.93
CA ALA A 369 -2.80 13.06 -13.33
C ALA A 369 -4.10 13.43 -14.04
N LEU A 370 -5.22 13.40 -13.32
CA LEU A 370 -6.54 13.77 -13.80
C LEU A 370 -6.83 15.21 -13.39
N VAL A 371 -7.01 16.09 -14.36
CA VAL A 371 -7.29 17.51 -14.14
C VAL A 371 -8.60 17.86 -14.84
N GLY A 372 -9.63 18.21 -14.07
CA GLY A 372 -10.93 18.48 -14.66
C GLY A 372 -12.02 18.78 -13.63
N SER A 373 -13.24 19.00 -14.13
CA SER A 373 -14.42 19.06 -13.28
C SER A 373 -14.71 17.72 -12.61
N GLY A 374 -15.51 17.71 -11.55
CA GLY A 374 -15.93 16.47 -10.88
C GLY A 374 -16.49 15.44 -11.86
N ALA A 375 -17.35 15.86 -12.79
CA ALA A 375 -17.94 15.00 -13.83
C ALA A 375 -16.89 14.39 -14.76
N GLN A 376 -15.91 15.18 -15.23
CA GLN A 376 -14.83 14.70 -16.11
C GLN A 376 -13.92 13.70 -15.40
N VAL A 377 -13.53 13.99 -14.16
CA VAL A 377 -12.70 13.07 -13.35
C VAL A 377 -13.46 11.78 -13.05
N ALA A 378 -14.73 11.85 -12.68
CA ALA A 378 -15.58 10.67 -12.44
C ALA A 378 -15.72 9.80 -13.70
N GLU A 379 -15.90 10.41 -14.88
CA GLU A 379 -15.97 9.71 -16.16
C GLU A 379 -14.68 8.96 -16.46
N GLU A 380 -13.54 9.64 -16.32
CA GLU A 380 -12.23 9.02 -16.58
C GLU A 380 -11.93 7.87 -15.60
N LEU A 381 -12.23 8.02 -14.31
CA LEU A 381 -12.09 6.94 -13.34
C LEU A 381 -12.97 5.73 -13.70
N ALA A 382 -14.23 5.95 -14.08
CA ALA A 382 -15.12 4.88 -14.52
C ALA A 382 -14.59 4.16 -15.77
N SER A 383 -14.06 4.92 -16.73
CA SER A 383 -13.44 4.41 -17.96
C SER A 383 -12.21 3.55 -17.68
N TRP A 384 -11.35 3.95 -16.74
CA TRP A 384 -10.21 3.12 -16.32
C TRP A 384 -10.67 1.76 -15.76
N VAL A 385 -11.67 1.73 -14.89
CA VAL A 385 -12.20 0.48 -14.32
C VAL A 385 -12.81 -0.41 -15.40
N GLU A 386 -13.60 0.16 -16.30
CA GLU A 386 -14.29 -0.58 -17.37
C GLU A 386 -13.30 -1.19 -18.38
N GLU A 387 -12.28 -0.42 -18.78
CA GLU A 387 -11.35 -0.83 -19.83
C GLU A 387 -10.19 -1.71 -19.36
N THR A 388 -9.85 -1.68 -18.06
CA THR A 388 -8.63 -2.33 -17.57
C THR A 388 -8.87 -3.44 -16.54
N ASP A 389 -10.11 -3.61 -16.10
CA ASP A 389 -10.52 -4.58 -15.08
C ASP A 389 -9.89 -4.36 -13.68
N ILE A 390 -9.38 -3.17 -13.40
CA ILE A 390 -9.01 -2.81 -12.01
C ILE A 390 -10.25 -2.66 -11.14
N ASP A 391 -10.09 -2.71 -9.82
CA ASP A 391 -11.19 -2.62 -8.86
C ASP A 391 -11.31 -1.22 -8.25
N GLY A 392 -10.24 -0.42 -8.29
CA GLY A 392 -10.28 0.90 -7.69
C GLY A 392 -8.97 1.65 -7.75
N PHE A 393 -8.87 2.68 -6.91
CA PHE A 393 -7.77 3.63 -6.96
C PHE A 393 -7.16 3.89 -5.57
N ASN A 394 -5.86 4.14 -5.57
CA ASN A 394 -5.13 4.78 -4.50
C ASN A 394 -4.92 6.24 -4.88
N LEU A 395 -5.73 7.15 -4.34
CA LEU A 395 -5.69 8.58 -4.63
C LEU A 395 -4.51 9.23 -3.92
N ALA A 396 -3.48 9.58 -4.68
CA ALA A 396 -2.31 10.27 -4.16
C ALA A 396 -2.67 11.71 -3.76
N ARG A 397 -2.21 12.14 -2.58
CA ARG A 397 -2.45 13.51 -2.12
C ARG A 397 -1.68 14.53 -2.97
N THR A 398 -2.27 15.69 -3.14
CA THR A 398 -1.62 16.91 -3.58
C THR A 398 -1.57 17.89 -2.39
N VAL A 399 -2.24 19.03 -2.47
CA VAL A 399 -2.40 19.96 -1.34
C VAL A 399 -3.42 19.39 -0.36
N THR A 400 -3.00 19.09 0.87
CA THR A 400 -3.87 18.43 1.87
C THR A 400 -4.37 19.43 2.92
N PRO A 401 -5.65 19.33 3.39
CA PRO A 401 -6.66 18.33 3.06
C PRO A 401 -7.49 18.67 1.80
N GLU A 402 -7.22 19.80 1.13
CA GLU A 402 -8.00 20.34 0.01
C GLU A 402 -8.23 19.27 -1.08
N CYS A 403 -7.20 18.52 -1.47
CA CYS A 403 -7.34 17.52 -2.52
C CYS A 403 -8.39 16.44 -2.22
N TYR A 404 -8.50 16.03 -0.96
CA TYR A 404 -9.53 15.06 -0.56
C TYR A 404 -10.90 15.72 -0.42
N SER A 405 -10.98 16.93 0.13
CA SER A 405 -12.26 17.68 0.23
C SER A 405 -12.87 17.90 -1.13
N ASP A 406 -12.09 18.40 -2.10
CA ASP A 406 -12.55 18.66 -3.46
C ASP A 406 -13.00 17.37 -4.17
N PHE A 407 -12.23 16.28 -4.00
CA PHE A 407 -12.60 14.99 -4.57
C PHE A 407 -13.92 14.46 -3.97
N ILE A 408 -14.07 14.56 -2.65
CA ILE A 408 -15.28 14.12 -1.96
C ILE A 408 -16.49 14.94 -2.35
N ASP A 409 -16.33 16.26 -2.43
CA ASP A 409 -17.46 17.16 -2.67
C ASP A 409 -17.85 17.26 -4.16
N LEU A 410 -16.93 17.00 -5.08
CA LEU A 410 -17.15 17.17 -6.52
C LEU A 410 -17.16 15.87 -7.33
N VAL A 411 -16.35 14.87 -6.97
CA VAL A 411 -16.23 13.62 -7.76
C VAL A 411 -17.11 12.51 -7.19
N VAL A 412 -17.16 12.35 -5.89
CA VAL A 412 -17.96 11.26 -5.26
C VAL A 412 -19.43 11.32 -5.66
N PRO A 413 -20.14 12.48 -5.65
CA PRO A 413 -21.52 12.55 -6.10
C PRO A 413 -21.70 12.10 -7.55
N GLU A 414 -20.80 12.48 -8.44
CA GLU A 414 -20.82 12.09 -9.85
C GLU A 414 -20.65 10.57 -10.05
N LEU A 415 -19.75 9.95 -9.26
CA LEU A 415 -19.59 8.49 -9.28
C LEU A 415 -20.84 7.77 -8.76
N GLN A 416 -21.49 8.32 -7.74
CA GLN A 416 -22.75 7.80 -7.20
C GLN A 416 -23.90 7.93 -8.20
N GLU A 417 -24.05 9.07 -8.85
CA GLU A 417 -25.06 9.29 -9.90
C GLU A 417 -24.88 8.32 -11.08
N ARG A 418 -23.64 8.03 -11.45
CA ARG A 418 -23.29 7.03 -12.47
C ARG A 418 -23.57 5.59 -12.01
N GLY A 419 -23.86 5.36 -10.73
CA GLY A 419 -24.13 4.05 -10.14
C GLY A 419 -22.88 3.15 -10.04
N VAL A 420 -21.67 3.74 -10.02
CA VAL A 420 -20.38 3.04 -9.93
C VAL A 420 -19.70 3.21 -8.58
N PHE A 421 -20.31 3.91 -7.65
CA PHE A 421 -19.79 4.10 -6.30
C PHE A 421 -20.90 3.97 -5.26
N LYS A 422 -20.54 3.48 -4.08
CA LYS A 422 -21.49 3.26 -2.97
C LYS A 422 -22.07 4.56 -2.42
N SER A 423 -23.32 4.51 -1.97
CA SER A 423 -24.00 5.61 -1.27
C SER A 423 -23.94 5.50 0.26
N SER A 424 -23.54 4.34 0.77
CA SER A 424 -23.35 4.09 2.19
C SER A 424 -22.37 2.94 2.40
N TYR A 425 -21.79 2.86 3.59
CA TYR A 425 -20.97 1.71 3.96
C TYR A 425 -21.84 0.47 4.21
N VAL A 426 -21.27 -0.69 3.88
CA VAL A 426 -21.75 -1.98 4.36
C VAL A 426 -21.08 -2.26 5.70
N GLU A 427 -21.83 -2.80 6.66
CA GLU A 427 -21.27 -3.25 7.94
C GLU A 427 -20.33 -4.43 7.74
N GLY A 428 -19.33 -4.56 8.61
CA GLY A 428 -18.39 -5.67 8.59
C GLY A 428 -16.92 -5.24 8.64
N THR A 429 -16.06 -6.23 8.49
CA THR A 429 -14.60 -6.04 8.43
C THR A 429 -14.16 -5.38 7.13
N LEU A 430 -12.91 -4.92 7.06
CA LEU A 430 -12.33 -4.42 5.81
C LEU A 430 -12.41 -5.48 4.70
N ARG A 431 -12.10 -6.74 5.03
CA ARG A 431 -12.18 -7.83 4.04
C ARG A 431 -13.60 -8.03 3.53
N GLU A 432 -14.62 -7.99 4.40
CA GLU A 432 -16.02 -8.11 3.97
C GLU A 432 -16.45 -6.96 3.06
N LYS A 433 -15.95 -5.74 3.31
CA LYS A 433 -16.21 -4.58 2.42
C LYS A 433 -15.57 -4.72 1.04
N LEU A 434 -14.41 -5.34 0.96
CA LEU A 434 -13.68 -5.54 -0.30
C LEU A 434 -14.17 -6.77 -1.08
N PHE A 435 -14.53 -7.87 -0.40
CA PHE A 435 -14.78 -9.17 -1.02
C PHE A 435 -16.20 -9.69 -0.84
N GLY A 436 -17.02 -9.03 -0.04
CA GLY A 436 -18.42 -9.38 0.20
C GLY A 436 -18.71 -9.88 1.62
N VAL A 437 -19.95 -9.67 2.03
CA VAL A 437 -20.44 -10.03 3.37
C VAL A 437 -20.23 -11.52 3.65
N GLY A 438 -19.79 -11.84 4.88
CA GLY A 438 -19.47 -13.20 5.33
C GLY A 438 -18.04 -13.66 5.02
N ARG A 439 -17.26 -12.86 4.28
CA ARG A 439 -15.86 -13.16 3.98
C ARG A 439 -14.92 -12.40 4.93
N SER A 440 -15.12 -12.53 6.23
CA SER A 440 -14.29 -11.81 7.24
C SER A 440 -12.88 -12.37 7.36
N ARG A 441 -12.64 -13.62 6.92
CA ARG A 441 -11.37 -14.33 7.03
C ARG A 441 -10.73 -14.61 5.68
N LEU A 442 -9.46 -14.90 5.72
CA LEU A 442 -8.72 -15.38 4.56
C LEU A 442 -9.38 -16.66 4.02
N PRO A 443 -9.55 -16.84 2.69
CA PRO A 443 -10.03 -18.09 2.11
C PRO A 443 -9.20 -19.29 2.57
N LEU A 444 -9.86 -20.43 2.81
CA LEU A 444 -9.19 -21.63 3.30
C LEU A 444 -8.05 -22.09 2.38
N GLU A 445 -8.23 -21.94 1.07
CA GLU A 445 -7.22 -22.27 0.07
C GLU A 445 -5.92 -21.45 0.26
N LEU A 446 -6.04 -20.20 0.68
CA LEU A 446 -4.89 -19.34 1.01
C LEU A 446 -4.27 -19.73 2.36
N SER A 447 -5.09 -20.09 3.35
CA SER A 447 -4.61 -20.46 4.69
C SER A 447 -4.00 -21.85 4.76
N LEU A 448 -4.51 -22.82 3.97
CA LEU A 448 -4.05 -24.21 3.97
C LEU A 448 -2.81 -24.44 3.10
N ILE A 449 -2.60 -23.67 2.05
CA ILE A 449 -1.42 -23.78 1.17
C ILE A 449 -0.13 -23.50 1.94
N HIS A 450 -0.20 -22.78 3.05
CA HIS A 450 0.96 -22.33 3.83
C HIS A 450 1.10 -23.01 5.19
N ILE A 451 0.10 -23.74 5.64
CA ILE A 451 0.18 -24.61 6.83
C ILE A 451 0.57 -26.01 6.35
N SER A 452 1.84 -26.22 6.04
CA SER A 452 2.35 -27.59 5.88
C SER A 452 2.02 -28.36 7.16
N GLU A 453 1.32 -29.50 7.03
CA GLU A 453 0.98 -30.38 8.15
C GLU A 453 2.21 -30.60 9.04
N PRO A 454 2.06 -30.51 10.38
CA PRO A 454 3.12 -30.95 11.24
C PRO A 454 3.36 -32.41 10.90
N THR A 455 4.57 -32.72 10.43
CA THR A 455 5.02 -34.11 10.27
C THR A 455 4.67 -34.85 11.55
N ARG A 456 3.63 -35.69 11.50
CA ARG A 456 3.39 -36.68 12.54
C ARG A 456 4.62 -37.55 12.61
N ARG A 457 5.58 -37.20 13.46
CA ARG A 457 6.51 -38.19 13.97
C ARG A 457 5.71 -39.14 14.82
N ARG A 458 5.37 -40.30 14.23
CA ARG A 458 5.03 -41.47 14.99
C ARG A 458 6.22 -41.79 15.88
N GLY A 459 6.09 -41.57 17.17
CA GLY A 459 6.90 -42.18 18.21
C GLY A 459 6.35 -43.53 18.54
#